data_b505ebc5dc0ac099924df8c04e235125
#
_entry.id   b505ebc5dc0ac099924df8c04e235125
#
_cell.length_a   1.000
_cell.length_b   1.000
_cell.length_c   1.000
_cell.angle_alpha   90.00
_cell.angle_beta   90.00
_cell.angle_gamma   90.00
#
_symmetry.space_group_name_H-M   'P 1'
#
loop_
_entity.id
_entity.type
_entity.pdbx_description
1 polymer ?
#
loop_
_entity_poly.entity_id
_entity_poly.type
_entity_poly.pdbx_seq_one_letter_code
_entity_poly.pdbx_strand_id
1 'polypeptide(L)'
;MAAASLIGIDIGTTSVKAVMIGLDGARIAATTASYPTRHPAPGRVEQDPGDWLALVRDALAGFAARPEGRAVRAICLTSQVNTHVFVDAGLQVLHPALVWQDGRAAAAGAALDAQISAADKIAWLGAPMPIDASHALARMAWMAAAHPKLWARTAHVLLPRDYVLAALTGQIVTDPISAVGLVGADLRYAAPLIALLPGAQARLAPLADPLAVVGRVRAGEALAGVPVVLGTMDAWASMFGLGVTSEGQAMYLSGTSEVLGLIARAVIPEPGVITFPAWAGITLHAGPTQAGGASLAWLARVTGRDVAGLAAAAAPITAQSPLFLPHLQGERAPLWDAQARGTFAGLTSASGPPELTAAVLEGVAFSARLALEALQRSAGQVPGSLNCGGGGAASDRWCQIRADVLGRPLHRMQGCDPGALGAAVMAGVGCGAMPDLAEAAAHLVQPDRSFQPDPAAARLADARFALWQQLYQQVRPINAGLA
;
A
#
# COMPACT_ATOMS: atom_id res chain seq x y z
N MET A 1 -31.26 -4.79 -21.16
CA MET A 1 -31.04 -4.53 -19.72
C MET A 1 -29.58 -4.08 -19.57
N ALA A 2 -29.27 -3.11 -18.69
CA ALA A 2 -27.89 -2.74 -18.42
C ALA A 2 -27.13 -3.96 -17.86
N ALA A 3 -25.86 -4.12 -18.29
CA ALA A 3 -25.01 -5.19 -17.77
C ALA A 3 -24.74 -4.97 -16.27
N ALA A 4 -24.77 -6.05 -15.50
CA ALA A 4 -24.47 -5.97 -14.07
C ALA A 4 -23.01 -5.53 -13.84
N SER A 5 -22.81 -4.66 -12.87
CA SER A 5 -21.50 -4.05 -12.60
C SER A 5 -21.14 -4.05 -11.12
N LEU A 6 -19.85 -3.87 -10.85
CA LEU A 6 -19.24 -3.74 -9.53
C LEU A 6 -18.50 -2.41 -9.47
N ILE A 7 -18.40 -1.83 -8.28
CA ILE A 7 -17.60 -0.63 -8.04
C ILE A 7 -16.56 -0.93 -6.98
N GLY A 8 -15.29 -0.64 -7.31
CA GLY A 8 -14.18 -0.63 -6.36
C GLY A 8 -13.64 0.78 -6.20
N ILE A 9 -13.33 1.17 -4.96
CA ILE A 9 -12.83 2.49 -4.61
C ILE A 9 -11.58 2.33 -3.73
N ASP A 10 -10.51 3.04 -4.11
CA ASP A 10 -9.27 3.15 -3.33
C ASP A 10 -9.06 4.59 -2.85
N ILE A 11 -9.04 4.77 -1.53
CA ILE A 11 -8.72 6.04 -0.86
C ILE A 11 -7.23 6.00 -0.51
N GLY A 12 -6.38 6.24 -1.52
CA GLY A 12 -4.92 6.20 -1.39
C GLY A 12 -4.35 7.46 -0.72
N THR A 13 -3.03 7.53 -0.54
CA THR A 13 -2.39 8.66 0.16
C THR A 13 -2.52 9.99 -0.58
N THR A 14 -2.63 10.00 -1.91
CA THR A 14 -2.59 11.24 -2.72
C THR A 14 -3.85 11.46 -3.55
N SER A 15 -4.70 10.47 -3.67
CA SER A 15 -5.88 10.52 -4.54
C SER A 15 -6.90 9.46 -4.17
N VAL A 16 -8.17 9.74 -4.44
CA VAL A 16 -9.25 8.75 -4.52
C VAL A 16 -9.28 8.23 -5.96
N LYS A 17 -9.29 6.91 -6.11
CA LYS A 17 -9.42 6.23 -7.39
C LYS A 17 -10.63 5.30 -7.31
N ALA A 18 -11.42 5.27 -8.37
CA ALA A 18 -12.60 4.42 -8.43
C ALA A 18 -12.75 3.79 -9.81
N VAL A 19 -13.22 2.56 -9.85
CA VAL A 19 -13.50 1.81 -11.06
C VAL A 19 -14.91 1.23 -11.02
N MET A 20 -15.61 1.31 -12.14
CA MET A 20 -16.82 0.53 -12.43
C MET A 20 -16.47 -0.52 -13.46
N ILE A 21 -16.69 -1.79 -13.13
CA ILE A 21 -16.33 -2.93 -13.97
C ILE A 21 -17.59 -3.82 -14.15
N GLY A 22 -17.80 -4.31 -15.36
CA GLY A 22 -18.84 -5.31 -15.64
C GLY A 22 -18.50 -6.65 -15.01
N LEU A 23 -19.50 -7.48 -14.76
CA LEU A 23 -19.26 -8.86 -14.33
C LEU A 23 -18.51 -9.70 -15.36
N ASP A 24 -18.42 -9.25 -16.60
CA ASP A 24 -17.62 -9.84 -17.69
C ASP A 24 -16.14 -9.39 -17.69
N GLY A 25 -15.72 -8.58 -16.72
CA GLY A 25 -14.39 -8.03 -16.63
C GLY A 25 -14.15 -6.77 -17.47
N ALA A 26 -15.14 -6.31 -18.26
CA ALA A 26 -15.02 -5.10 -19.04
C ALA A 26 -15.00 -3.85 -18.16
N ARG A 27 -13.96 -3.00 -18.28
CA ARG A 27 -13.91 -1.72 -17.58
C ARG A 27 -14.90 -0.73 -18.20
N ILE A 28 -15.95 -0.38 -17.46
CA ILE A 28 -17.00 0.54 -17.90
C ILE A 28 -16.57 1.99 -17.71
N ALA A 29 -16.02 2.31 -16.54
CA ALA A 29 -15.56 3.65 -16.21
C ALA A 29 -14.47 3.60 -15.13
N ALA A 30 -13.64 4.65 -15.09
CA ALA A 30 -12.70 4.89 -14.00
C ALA A 30 -12.57 6.40 -13.76
N THR A 31 -12.25 6.77 -12.54
CA THR A 31 -11.94 8.14 -12.16
C THR A 31 -10.78 8.16 -11.17
N THR A 32 -10.01 9.26 -11.23
CA THR A 32 -8.94 9.55 -10.28
C THR A 32 -9.01 11.02 -9.95
N ALA A 33 -9.07 11.34 -8.66
CA ALA A 33 -9.10 12.72 -8.18
C ALA A 33 -8.16 12.90 -7.01
N SER A 34 -7.26 13.88 -7.10
CA SER A 34 -6.29 14.18 -6.05
C SER A 34 -6.88 15.11 -5.00
N TYR A 35 -6.33 15.04 -3.79
CA TYR A 35 -6.66 15.93 -2.67
C TYR A 35 -5.38 16.37 -1.94
N PRO A 36 -5.43 17.49 -1.20
CA PRO A 36 -4.24 18.04 -0.56
C PRO A 36 -3.77 17.20 0.64
N THR A 37 -2.46 17.02 0.77
CA THR A 37 -1.81 16.63 2.01
C THR A 37 -1.13 17.86 2.60
N ARG A 38 -1.43 18.19 3.85
CA ARG A 38 -0.92 19.37 4.56
C ARG A 38 0.27 18.99 5.43
N HIS A 39 1.27 19.86 5.46
CA HIS A 39 2.47 19.73 6.30
C HIS A 39 2.57 20.96 7.23
N PRO A 40 1.74 21.02 8.31
CA PRO A 40 1.65 22.23 9.14
C PRO A 40 2.92 22.53 9.95
N ALA A 41 3.78 21.55 10.17
CA ALA A 41 5.10 21.68 10.78
C ALA A 41 5.98 20.49 10.41
N PRO A 42 7.30 20.55 10.62
CA PRO A 42 8.19 19.39 10.40
C PRO A 42 7.67 18.13 11.12
N GLY A 43 7.63 17.01 10.41
CA GLY A 43 7.14 15.73 10.92
C GLY A 43 5.63 15.65 11.13
N ARG A 44 4.84 16.65 10.73
CA ARG A 44 3.38 16.62 10.78
C ARG A 44 2.80 16.47 9.38
N VAL A 45 1.91 15.49 9.21
CA VAL A 45 1.28 15.18 7.93
C VAL A 45 -0.21 14.95 8.16
N GLU A 46 -1.04 15.80 7.57
CA GLU A 46 -2.47 15.87 7.82
C GLU A 46 -3.29 15.87 6.53
N GLN A 47 -4.48 15.28 6.59
CA GLN A 47 -5.47 15.31 5.52
C GLN A 47 -6.86 15.64 6.10
N ASP A 48 -7.73 16.20 5.26
CA ASP A 48 -9.13 16.44 5.62
C ASP A 48 -9.98 15.23 5.21
N PRO A 49 -10.60 14.49 6.15
CA PRO A 49 -11.48 13.38 5.80
C PRO A 49 -12.69 13.80 4.95
N GLY A 50 -13.10 15.07 5.01
CA GLY A 50 -14.14 15.63 4.17
C GLY A 50 -13.81 15.58 2.69
N ASP A 51 -12.53 15.79 2.32
CA ASP A 51 -12.07 15.70 0.93
C ASP A 51 -12.25 14.29 0.37
N TRP A 52 -11.92 13.26 1.15
CA TRP A 52 -12.10 11.87 0.74
C TRP A 52 -13.57 11.54 0.47
N LEU A 53 -14.44 11.93 1.42
CA LEU A 53 -15.88 11.67 1.32
C LEU A 53 -16.49 12.40 0.13
N ALA A 54 -16.12 13.66 -0.11
CA ALA A 54 -16.59 14.43 -1.25
C ALA A 54 -16.21 13.74 -2.58
N LEU A 55 -14.94 13.37 -2.75
CA LEU A 55 -14.45 12.73 -3.97
C LEU A 55 -15.06 11.34 -4.20
N VAL A 56 -15.31 10.58 -3.13
CA VAL A 56 -16.03 9.29 -3.25
C VAL A 56 -17.48 9.53 -3.68
N ARG A 57 -18.17 10.53 -3.12
CA ARG A 57 -19.53 10.90 -3.54
C ARG A 57 -19.59 11.34 -4.99
N ASP A 58 -18.64 12.14 -5.43
CA ASP A 58 -18.52 12.58 -6.84
C ASP A 58 -18.33 11.38 -7.79
N ALA A 59 -17.46 10.43 -7.41
CA ALA A 59 -17.24 9.22 -8.19
C ALA A 59 -18.52 8.38 -8.29
N LEU A 60 -19.22 8.17 -7.16
CA LEU A 60 -20.48 7.41 -7.11
C LEU A 60 -21.58 8.12 -7.92
N ALA A 61 -21.69 9.44 -7.84
CA ALA A 61 -22.66 10.22 -8.65
C ALA A 61 -22.36 10.09 -10.15
N GLY A 62 -21.08 10.19 -10.55
CA GLY A 62 -20.64 10.01 -11.92
C GLY A 62 -20.98 8.60 -12.45
N PHE A 63 -20.82 7.56 -11.64
CA PHE A 63 -21.18 6.19 -12.00
C PHE A 63 -22.68 5.98 -12.04
N ALA A 64 -23.44 6.55 -11.11
CA ALA A 64 -24.90 6.47 -11.07
C ALA A 64 -25.57 7.08 -12.30
N ALA A 65 -24.96 8.12 -12.89
CA ALA A 65 -25.46 8.79 -14.09
C ALA A 65 -25.33 7.94 -15.37
N ARG A 66 -24.55 6.84 -15.33
CA ARG A 66 -24.36 5.94 -16.47
C ARG A 66 -25.49 4.93 -16.58
N PRO A 67 -25.78 4.36 -17.75
CA PRO A 67 -26.78 3.29 -17.89
C PRO A 67 -26.51 2.09 -16.97
N GLU A 68 -25.23 1.71 -16.83
CA GLU A 68 -24.76 0.58 -16.00
C GLU A 68 -24.90 0.87 -14.51
N GLY A 69 -25.00 2.13 -14.09
CA GLY A 69 -25.25 2.55 -12.71
C GLY A 69 -26.55 1.98 -12.12
N ARG A 70 -27.52 1.67 -13.00
CA ARG A 70 -28.82 1.04 -12.59
C ARG A 70 -28.67 -0.44 -12.22
N ALA A 71 -27.55 -1.08 -12.55
CA ALA A 71 -27.31 -2.51 -12.36
C ALA A 71 -26.08 -2.79 -11.48
N VAL A 72 -25.66 -1.82 -10.65
CA VAL A 72 -24.57 -2.00 -9.70
C VAL A 72 -24.97 -3.02 -8.63
N ARG A 73 -24.21 -4.09 -8.52
CA ARG A 73 -24.46 -5.20 -7.59
C ARG A 73 -23.88 -4.93 -6.20
N ALA A 74 -22.69 -4.33 -6.13
CA ALA A 74 -22.05 -3.96 -4.88
C ALA A 74 -20.97 -2.88 -5.09
N ILE A 75 -20.65 -2.21 -3.99
CA ILE A 75 -19.52 -1.29 -3.84
C ILE A 75 -18.60 -1.88 -2.78
N CYS A 76 -17.28 -1.80 -2.98
CA CYS A 76 -16.28 -2.09 -1.97
C CYS A 76 -15.23 -0.98 -1.90
N LEU A 77 -14.76 -0.70 -0.70
CA LEU A 77 -13.76 0.33 -0.46
C LEU A 77 -12.47 -0.27 0.09
N THR A 78 -11.35 0.33 -0.29
CA THR A 78 -10.05 0.12 0.33
C THR A 78 -9.41 1.46 0.64
N SER A 79 -8.39 1.50 1.50
CA SER A 79 -7.69 2.75 1.78
C SER A 79 -6.26 2.52 2.24
N GLN A 80 -5.48 3.62 2.23
CA GLN A 80 -4.25 3.72 2.99
C GLN A 80 -4.48 3.30 4.46
N VAL A 81 -3.53 2.58 5.02
CA VAL A 81 -3.58 2.09 6.41
C VAL A 81 -2.73 2.97 7.33
N ASN A 82 -2.87 2.81 8.64
CA ASN A 82 -2.17 3.61 9.65
C ASN A 82 -2.40 5.14 9.52
N THR A 83 -3.48 5.53 8.86
CA THR A 83 -4.02 6.89 8.85
C THR A 83 -5.28 6.90 9.71
N HIS A 84 -5.38 7.81 10.68
CA HIS A 84 -6.44 7.74 11.70
C HIS A 84 -7.26 9.01 11.77
N VAL A 85 -8.59 8.83 11.80
CA VAL A 85 -9.62 9.86 11.92
C VAL A 85 -10.26 9.76 13.31
N PHE A 86 -10.25 10.84 14.07
CA PHE A 86 -10.91 10.93 15.37
C PHE A 86 -12.29 11.59 15.19
N VAL A 87 -13.34 10.86 15.52
CA VAL A 87 -14.73 11.35 15.35
C VAL A 87 -15.53 11.23 16.64
N ASP A 88 -16.54 12.10 16.79
CA ASP A 88 -17.53 11.94 17.86
C ASP A 88 -18.66 10.96 17.47
N ALA A 89 -19.64 10.77 18.35
CA ALA A 89 -20.74 9.84 18.14
C ALA A 89 -21.64 10.19 16.92
N GLY A 90 -21.59 11.44 16.46
CA GLY A 90 -22.29 11.91 15.26
C GLY A 90 -21.44 11.84 14.00
N LEU A 91 -20.26 11.19 14.02
CA LEU A 91 -19.25 11.16 12.94
C LEU A 91 -18.66 12.54 12.59
N GLN A 92 -18.81 13.52 13.47
CA GLN A 92 -18.14 14.80 13.29
C GLN A 92 -16.63 14.63 13.49
N VAL A 93 -15.83 15.00 12.51
CA VAL A 93 -14.37 14.98 12.58
C VAL A 93 -13.90 16.00 13.63
N LEU A 94 -13.10 15.54 14.59
CA LEU A 94 -12.63 16.35 15.73
C LEU A 94 -11.22 16.94 15.50
N HIS A 95 -10.44 16.34 14.63
CA HIS A 95 -9.08 16.73 14.28
C HIS A 95 -8.78 16.27 12.84
N PRO A 96 -7.98 16.99 12.05
CA PRO A 96 -7.50 16.48 10.76
C PRO A 96 -6.93 15.09 10.90
N ALA A 97 -7.13 14.24 9.91
CA ALA A 97 -6.59 12.88 9.93
C ALA A 97 -5.07 12.89 10.03
N LEU A 98 -4.54 12.05 10.91
CA LEU A 98 -3.10 11.85 11.06
C LEU A 98 -2.66 10.80 10.02
N VAL A 99 -1.95 11.24 8.97
CA VAL A 99 -1.49 10.37 7.89
C VAL A 99 -0.41 9.42 8.41
N TRP A 100 -0.27 8.25 7.83
CA TRP A 100 0.71 7.22 8.24
C TRP A 100 2.16 7.74 8.35
N GLN A 101 2.50 8.79 7.60
CA GLN A 101 3.81 9.46 7.63
C GLN A 101 3.98 10.44 8.80
N ASP A 102 2.92 10.71 9.57
CA ASP A 102 2.97 11.68 10.66
C ASP A 102 3.74 11.14 11.86
N GLY A 103 4.80 11.87 12.26
CA GLY A 103 5.72 11.47 13.31
C GLY A 103 5.39 12.02 14.70
N ARG A 104 4.32 12.84 14.86
CA ARG A 104 4.04 13.55 16.13
C ARG A 104 3.79 12.63 17.33
N ALA A 105 3.34 11.42 17.11
CA ALA A 105 3.06 10.45 18.17
C ALA A 105 4.29 9.58 18.55
N ALA A 106 5.49 9.86 18.01
CA ALA A 106 6.68 9.02 18.25
C ALA A 106 7.02 8.86 19.73
N ALA A 107 6.99 9.94 20.53
CA ALA A 107 7.26 9.87 21.96
C ALA A 107 6.21 9.04 22.72
N ALA A 108 4.93 9.18 22.37
CA ALA A 108 3.85 8.38 22.96
C ALA A 108 3.98 6.89 22.57
N GLY A 109 4.34 6.62 21.31
CA GLY A 109 4.62 5.26 20.84
C GLY A 109 5.77 4.63 21.59
N ALA A 110 6.92 5.29 21.69
CA ALA A 110 8.07 4.80 22.44
C ALA A 110 7.75 4.54 23.93
N ALA A 111 6.95 5.39 24.56
CA ALA A 111 6.53 5.22 25.93
C ALA A 111 5.63 3.99 26.15
N LEU A 112 4.76 3.68 25.20
CA LEU A 112 3.95 2.45 25.20
C LEU A 112 4.81 1.22 24.89
N ASP A 113 5.67 1.32 23.88
CA ASP A 113 6.55 0.25 23.42
C ASP A 113 7.49 -0.26 24.53
N ALA A 114 8.02 0.66 25.34
CA ALA A 114 8.89 0.35 26.46
C ALA A 114 8.21 -0.43 27.58
N GLN A 115 6.88 -0.50 27.62
CA GLN A 115 6.11 -1.25 28.61
C GLN A 115 5.92 -2.72 28.24
N ILE A 116 6.31 -3.13 27.02
CA ILE A 116 6.00 -4.45 26.49
C ILE A 116 7.30 -5.17 26.12
N SER A 117 7.48 -6.37 26.62
CA SER A 117 8.62 -7.20 26.22
C SER A 117 8.47 -7.70 24.78
N ALA A 118 9.58 -8.04 24.10
CA ALA A 118 9.54 -8.67 22.78
C ALA A 118 8.76 -10.00 22.80
N ALA A 119 8.83 -10.74 23.90
CA ALA A 119 8.10 -11.98 24.08
C ALA A 119 6.57 -11.75 24.13
N ASP A 120 6.14 -10.71 24.87
CA ASP A 120 4.71 -10.35 24.92
C ASP A 120 4.19 -9.87 23.56
N LYS A 121 4.98 -9.07 22.82
CA LYS A 121 4.61 -8.66 21.46
C LYS A 121 4.40 -9.87 20.55
N ILE A 122 5.31 -10.84 20.59
CA ILE A 122 5.17 -12.07 19.82
C ILE A 122 3.93 -12.85 20.26
N ALA A 123 3.70 -12.96 21.56
CA ALA A 123 2.54 -13.69 22.10
C ALA A 123 1.20 -13.03 21.73
N TRP A 124 1.14 -11.70 21.70
CA TRP A 124 -0.10 -10.96 21.45
C TRP A 124 -0.35 -10.68 19.96
N LEU A 125 0.71 -10.42 19.18
CA LEU A 125 0.62 -9.96 17.79
C LEU A 125 1.16 -10.99 16.78
N GLY A 126 1.82 -12.04 17.24
CA GLY A 126 2.51 -13.00 16.36
C GLY A 126 3.88 -12.53 15.87
N ALA A 127 4.28 -11.29 16.16
CA ALA A 127 5.54 -10.70 15.72
C ALA A 127 6.01 -9.61 16.70
N PRO A 128 7.33 -9.33 16.81
CA PRO A 128 7.86 -8.28 17.69
C PRO A 128 7.70 -6.87 17.05
N MET A 129 6.47 -6.53 16.66
CA MET A 129 6.19 -5.24 16.03
C MET A 129 6.38 -4.09 17.02
N PRO A 130 7.06 -3.00 16.64
CA PRO A 130 7.19 -1.81 17.46
C PRO A 130 5.88 -1.00 17.47
N ILE A 131 5.61 -0.32 18.57
CA ILE A 131 4.58 0.72 18.63
C ILE A 131 5.25 2.03 18.19
N ASP A 132 5.25 2.29 16.89
CA ASP A 132 5.83 3.50 16.31
C ASP A 132 4.83 4.67 16.26
N ALA A 133 5.25 5.79 15.65
CA ALA A 133 4.42 6.98 15.50
C ALA A 133 3.15 6.77 14.68
N SER A 134 3.12 5.78 13.80
CA SER A 134 1.98 5.48 12.94
C SER A 134 0.97 4.54 13.59
N HIS A 135 1.35 3.90 14.70
CA HIS A 135 0.52 2.95 15.40
C HIS A 135 -0.71 3.61 16.03
N ALA A 136 -1.88 2.97 15.92
CA ALA A 136 -3.15 3.52 16.41
C ALA A 136 -3.11 3.91 17.89
N LEU A 137 -2.57 3.04 18.77
CA LEU A 137 -2.46 3.34 20.21
C LEU A 137 -1.53 4.53 20.50
N ALA A 138 -0.42 4.67 19.77
CA ALA A 138 0.47 5.82 19.90
C ALA A 138 -0.28 7.14 19.61
N ARG A 139 -1.08 7.15 18.55
CA ARG A 139 -1.88 8.32 18.16
C ARG A 139 -3.03 8.59 19.12
N MET A 140 -3.68 7.55 19.63
CA MET A 140 -4.67 7.69 20.70
C MET A 140 -4.05 8.27 21.95
N ALA A 141 -2.90 7.77 22.40
CA ALA A 141 -2.17 8.26 23.56
C ALA A 141 -1.72 9.73 23.38
N TRP A 142 -1.21 10.06 22.18
CA TRP A 142 -0.89 11.44 21.85
C TRP A 142 -2.12 12.33 21.90
N MET A 143 -3.25 11.93 21.30
CA MET A 143 -4.50 12.70 21.34
C MET A 143 -4.99 12.90 22.77
N ALA A 144 -4.93 11.87 23.61
CA ALA A 144 -5.34 11.95 25.00
C ALA A 144 -4.48 12.95 25.82
N ALA A 145 -3.18 12.99 25.56
CA ALA A 145 -2.24 13.87 26.27
C ALA A 145 -2.28 15.31 25.71
N ALA A 146 -2.21 15.49 24.40
CA ALA A 146 -2.11 16.79 23.76
C ALA A 146 -3.46 17.53 23.63
N HIS A 147 -4.56 16.77 23.49
CA HIS A 147 -5.89 17.29 23.24
C HIS A 147 -6.97 16.61 24.12
N PRO A 148 -6.87 16.66 25.48
CA PRO A 148 -7.74 15.88 26.38
C PRO A 148 -9.23 16.19 26.20
N LYS A 149 -9.59 17.40 25.81
CA LYS A 149 -10.99 17.78 25.51
C LYS A 149 -11.51 17.11 24.23
N LEU A 150 -10.68 16.97 23.19
CA LEU A 150 -11.05 16.27 21.98
C LEU A 150 -11.09 14.76 22.24
N TRP A 151 -10.12 14.23 22.99
CA TRP A 151 -10.12 12.82 23.39
C TRP A 151 -11.39 12.42 24.16
N ALA A 152 -11.82 13.26 25.10
CA ALA A 152 -13.06 13.02 25.86
C ALA A 152 -14.32 12.98 24.97
N ARG A 153 -14.32 13.72 23.84
CA ARG A 153 -15.39 13.74 22.84
C ARG A 153 -15.26 12.62 21.82
N THR A 154 -14.06 12.03 21.66
CA THR A 154 -13.83 11.00 20.65
C THR A 154 -14.64 9.76 20.99
N ALA A 155 -15.57 9.42 20.13
CA ALA A 155 -16.33 8.16 20.20
C ALA A 155 -15.63 7.04 19.43
N HIS A 156 -15.06 7.36 18.26
CA HIS A 156 -14.40 6.36 17.41
C HIS A 156 -13.10 6.89 16.82
N VAL A 157 -12.14 5.97 16.63
CA VAL A 157 -10.91 6.18 15.87
C VAL A 157 -10.96 5.24 14.67
N LEU A 158 -11.06 5.81 13.47
CA LEU A 158 -11.37 5.11 12.24
C LEU A 158 -10.24 5.22 11.22
N LEU A 159 -10.13 4.26 10.34
CA LEU A 159 -9.32 4.36 9.11
C LEU A 159 -10.06 5.19 8.05
N PRO A 160 -9.40 5.69 6.99
CA PRO A 160 -10.07 6.49 5.94
C PRO A 160 -11.25 5.77 5.31
N ARG A 161 -11.10 4.49 4.97
CA ARG A 161 -12.18 3.66 4.44
C ARG A 161 -13.34 3.55 5.44
N ASP A 162 -13.05 3.26 6.71
CA ASP A 162 -14.07 3.06 7.74
C ASP A 162 -14.90 4.33 7.96
N TYR A 163 -14.24 5.50 7.93
CA TYR A 163 -14.93 6.80 8.02
C TYR A 163 -15.87 7.03 6.83
N VAL A 164 -15.39 6.81 5.60
CA VAL A 164 -16.21 6.99 4.39
C VAL A 164 -17.35 5.97 4.36
N LEU A 165 -17.07 4.70 4.70
CA LEU A 165 -18.09 3.65 4.81
C LEU A 165 -19.17 4.02 5.84
N ALA A 166 -18.75 4.50 7.01
CA ALA A 166 -19.70 4.94 8.05
C ALA A 166 -20.56 6.11 7.57
N ALA A 167 -19.99 7.07 6.85
CA ALA A 167 -20.74 8.19 6.29
C ALA A 167 -21.79 7.71 5.24
N LEU A 168 -21.41 6.78 4.38
CA LEU A 168 -22.28 6.25 3.31
C LEU A 168 -23.36 5.30 3.83
N THR A 169 -23.08 4.50 4.88
CA THR A 169 -23.97 3.40 5.30
C THR A 169 -24.54 3.58 6.70
N GLY A 170 -23.88 4.33 7.57
CA GLY A 170 -24.20 4.42 8.99
C GLY A 170 -23.59 3.33 9.84
N GLN A 171 -22.79 2.45 9.30
CA GLN A 171 -22.19 1.33 10.03
C GLN A 171 -20.76 1.68 10.46
N ILE A 172 -20.47 1.53 11.75
CA ILE A 172 -19.13 1.66 12.31
C ILE A 172 -18.52 0.27 12.40
N VAL A 173 -17.58 -0.03 11.53
CA VAL A 173 -16.97 -1.36 11.41
C VAL A 173 -15.59 -1.23 10.75
N THR A 174 -14.68 -2.13 11.08
CA THR A 174 -13.36 -2.27 10.43
C THR A 174 -13.03 -3.74 10.20
N ASP A 175 -11.99 -4.03 9.42
CA ASP A 175 -11.52 -5.40 9.21
C ASP A 175 -10.22 -5.68 9.99
N PRO A 176 -9.97 -6.96 10.34
CA PRO A 176 -8.80 -7.31 11.16
C PRO A 176 -7.47 -7.15 10.43
N ILE A 177 -7.45 -7.21 9.10
CA ILE A 177 -6.20 -7.06 8.32
C ILE A 177 -5.74 -5.61 8.33
N SER A 178 -6.68 -4.66 8.21
CA SER A 178 -6.38 -3.23 8.27
C SER A 178 -6.08 -2.74 9.69
N ALA A 179 -6.51 -3.47 10.72
CA ALA A 179 -6.22 -3.15 12.11
C ALA A 179 -4.79 -3.58 12.53
N VAL A 180 -3.80 -3.31 11.67
CA VAL A 180 -2.39 -3.69 11.84
C VAL A 180 -1.85 -3.20 13.19
N GLY A 181 -1.19 -4.10 13.91
CA GLY A 181 -0.62 -3.82 15.23
C GLY A 181 -1.62 -3.84 16.38
N LEU A 182 -2.92 -3.93 16.12
CA LEU A 182 -3.96 -4.04 17.17
C LEU A 182 -4.54 -5.45 17.29
N VAL A 183 -4.33 -6.29 16.28
CA VAL A 183 -4.88 -7.67 16.22
C VAL A 183 -3.77 -8.70 16.31
N GLY A 184 -4.09 -9.84 16.90
CA GLY A 184 -3.22 -11.01 16.97
C GLY A 184 -3.35 -11.91 15.72
N ALA A 185 -2.60 -13.03 15.76
CA ALA A 185 -2.65 -14.03 14.70
C ALA A 185 -4.04 -14.71 14.56
N ASP A 186 -4.88 -14.58 15.56
CA ASP A 186 -6.26 -15.07 15.60
C ASP A 186 -7.26 -14.08 14.96
N LEU A 187 -6.78 -12.98 14.39
CA LEU A 187 -7.55 -11.89 13.80
C LEU A 187 -8.52 -11.22 14.80
N ARG A 188 -8.19 -11.23 16.09
CA ARG A 188 -8.93 -10.55 17.15
C ARG A 188 -8.09 -9.45 17.78
N TYR A 189 -8.75 -8.46 18.35
CA TYR A 189 -8.06 -7.42 19.09
C TYR A 189 -7.22 -8.00 20.23
N ALA A 190 -5.95 -7.63 20.30
CA ALA A 190 -5.00 -7.99 21.35
C ALA A 190 -5.34 -7.21 22.64
N ALA A 191 -6.27 -7.73 23.44
CA ALA A 191 -6.80 -7.05 24.62
C ALA A 191 -5.72 -6.58 25.60
N PRO A 192 -4.65 -7.35 25.90
CA PRO A 192 -3.58 -6.88 26.78
C PRO A 192 -2.86 -5.63 26.23
N LEU A 193 -2.62 -5.58 24.92
CA LEU A 193 -2.00 -4.44 24.27
C LEU A 193 -2.91 -3.19 24.36
N ILE A 194 -4.19 -3.35 24.04
CA ILE A 194 -5.15 -2.24 24.02
C ILE A 194 -5.38 -1.69 25.41
N ALA A 195 -5.31 -2.53 26.45
CA ALA A 195 -5.46 -2.15 27.85
C ALA A 195 -4.35 -1.20 28.37
N LEU A 196 -3.21 -1.08 27.67
CA LEU A 196 -2.15 -0.12 28.00
C LEU A 196 -2.64 1.34 27.94
N LEU A 197 -3.68 1.62 27.16
CA LEU A 197 -4.29 2.93 27.09
C LEU A 197 -5.75 2.87 27.58
N PRO A 198 -6.04 3.41 28.76
CA PRO A 198 -7.41 3.46 29.28
C PRO A 198 -8.39 4.13 28.31
N GLY A 199 -9.49 3.46 28.05
CA GLY A 199 -10.55 3.94 27.15
C GLY A 199 -10.28 3.72 25.65
N ALA A 200 -9.16 3.14 25.25
CA ALA A 200 -8.87 2.83 23.84
C ALA A 200 -9.88 1.82 23.27
N GLN A 201 -10.14 0.72 24.00
CA GLN A 201 -11.05 -0.35 23.57
C GLN A 201 -12.43 0.18 23.16
N ALA A 202 -12.98 1.13 23.91
CA ALA A 202 -14.31 1.69 23.63
C ALA A 202 -14.37 2.55 22.38
N ARG A 203 -13.22 2.91 21.80
CA ARG A 203 -13.09 3.77 20.62
C ARG A 203 -12.73 3.02 19.35
N LEU A 204 -12.43 1.73 19.47
CA LEU A 204 -12.16 0.86 18.32
C LEU A 204 -13.47 0.40 17.70
N ALA A 205 -13.52 0.37 16.37
CA ALA A 205 -14.65 -0.18 15.64
C ALA A 205 -14.72 -1.72 15.81
N PRO A 206 -15.91 -2.34 15.82
CA PRO A 206 -16.04 -3.80 15.76
C PRO A 206 -15.34 -4.37 14.52
N LEU A 207 -14.72 -5.54 14.66
CA LEU A 207 -14.12 -6.28 13.55
C LEU A 207 -15.18 -7.09 12.81
N ALA A 208 -15.09 -7.08 11.47
CA ALA A 208 -15.90 -7.94 10.61
C ALA A 208 -15.02 -8.52 9.47
N ASP A 209 -15.52 -9.56 8.83
CA ASP A 209 -14.84 -10.16 7.69
C ASP A 209 -14.73 -9.15 6.53
N PRO A 210 -13.55 -9.03 5.87
CA PRO A 210 -13.37 -8.13 4.73
C PRO A 210 -14.37 -8.32 3.58
N LEU A 211 -14.91 -9.51 3.38
CA LEU A 211 -15.91 -9.81 2.35
C LEU A 211 -17.36 -9.64 2.84
N ALA A 212 -17.58 -9.27 4.10
CA ALA A 212 -18.93 -9.08 4.61
C ALA A 212 -19.62 -7.88 3.95
N VAL A 213 -20.89 -8.06 3.57
CA VAL A 213 -21.78 -6.92 3.26
C VAL A 213 -22.19 -6.29 4.59
N VAL A 214 -21.61 -5.13 4.89
CA VAL A 214 -21.77 -4.47 6.19
C VAL A 214 -22.89 -3.43 6.22
N GLY A 215 -23.49 -3.13 5.07
CA GLY A 215 -24.59 -2.18 4.97
C GLY A 215 -25.03 -1.94 3.53
N ARG A 216 -25.89 -0.94 3.37
CA ARG A 216 -26.31 -0.43 2.06
C ARG A 216 -26.14 1.08 2.04
N VAL A 217 -25.86 1.62 0.87
CA VAL A 217 -25.78 3.07 0.66
C VAL A 217 -27.10 3.70 1.12
N ARG A 218 -27.03 4.75 1.93
CA ARG A 218 -28.16 5.46 2.54
C ARG A 218 -29.07 6.12 1.50
N ALA A 219 -30.30 6.32 1.85
CA ALA A 219 -31.22 7.19 1.10
C ALA A 219 -30.66 8.61 1.03
N GLY A 220 -30.77 9.24 -0.15
CA GLY A 220 -30.21 10.57 -0.43
C GLY A 220 -28.79 10.57 -0.99
N GLU A 221 -28.06 9.48 -0.89
CA GLU A 221 -26.76 9.29 -1.57
C GLU A 221 -26.97 8.71 -2.98
N ALA A 222 -25.99 8.94 -3.87
CA ALA A 222 -25.97 8.25 -5.16
C ALA A 222 -25.83 6.75 -4.97
N LEU A 223 -26.51 5.96 -5.80
CA LEU A 223 -26.60 4.49 -5.69
C LEU A 223 -27.24 3.99 -4.38
N ALA A 224 -28.20 4.76 -3.83
CA ALA A 224 -28.95 4.37 -2.63
C ALA A 224 -29.47 2.93 -2.71
N GLY A 225 -29.33 2.18 -1.61
CA GLY A 225 -29.75 0.78 -1.51
C GLY A 225 -28.73 -0.24 -2.04
N VAL A 226 -27.68 0.17 -2.75
CA VAL A 226 -26.62 -0.74 -3.22
C VAL A 226 -25.86 -1.30 -2.01
N PRO A 227 -25.60 -2.63 -1.96
CA PRO A 227 -24.80 -3.24 -0.90
C PRO A 227 -23.36 -2.70 -0.87
N VAL A 228 -22.81 -2.52 0.34
CA VAL A 228 -21.42 -2.12 0.57
C VAL A 228 -20.68 -3.26 1.26
N VAL A 229 -19.68 -3.80 0.58
CA VAL A 229 -18.74 -4.79 1.10
C VAL A 229 -17.64 -4.04 1.87
N LEU A 230 -17.23 -4.57 3.01
CA LEU A 230 -16.28 -3.89 3.92
C LEU A 230 -14.95 -3.55 3.23
N GLY A 231 -14.34 -4.52 2.55
CA GLY A 231 -13.01 -4.36 1.97
C GLY A 231 -11.89 -4.50 3.01
N THR A 232 -10.67 -4.20 2.59
CA THR A 232 -9.47 -4.26 3.44
C THR A 232 -8.49 -3.14 3.05
N MET A 233 -7.26 -3.16 3.59
CA MET A 233 -6.23 -2.18 3.28
C MET A 233 -5.75 -2.26 1.82
N ASP A 234 -5.15 -1.16 1.35
CA ASP A 234 -4.69 -0.95 -0.03
C ASP A 234 -3.73 -2.04 -0.55
N ALA A 235 -2.78 -2.50 0.27
CA ALA A 235 -1.81 -3.52 -0.14
C ALA A 235 -2.49 -4.86 -0.47
N TRP A 236 -3.44 -5.30 0.35
CA TRP A 236 -4.20 -6.53 0.12
C TRP A 236 -5.17 -6.37 -1.06
N ALA A 237 -5.90 -5.27 -1.13
CA ALA A 237 -6.76 -5.00 -2.27
C ALA A 237 -5.94 -4.95 -3.57
N SER A 238 -4.80 -4.26 -3.57
CA SER A 238 -3.91 -4.23 -4.74
C SER A 238 -3.40 -5.62 -5.14
N MET A 239 -3.14 -6.49 -4.19
CA MET A 239 -2.76 -7.88 -4.46
C MET A 239 -3.85 -8.60 -5.27
N PHE A 240 -5.11 -8.48 -4.85
CA PHE A 240 -6.25 -9.07 -5.59
C PHE A 240 -6.44 -8.39 -6.96
N GLY A 241 -6.27 -7.07 -7.05
CA GLY A 241 -6.34 -6.32 -8.29
C GLY A 241 -5.17 -6.57 -9.26
N LEU A 242 -4.13 -7.25 -8.80
CA LEU A 242 -3.04 -7.79 -9.62
C LEU A 242 -3.24 -9.28 -9.95
N GLY A 243 -4.36 -9.89 -9.56
CA GLY A 243 -4.64 -11.30 -9.80
C GLY A 243 -3.80 -12.25 -8.95
N VAL A 244 -3.29 -11.79 -7.81
CA VAL A 244 -2.47 -12.57 -6.89
C VAL A 244 -3.37 -13.01 -5.72
N THR A 245 -3.72 -14.30 -5.70
CA THR A 245 -4.74 -14.86 -4.79
C THR A 245 -4.37 -16.23 -4.22
N SER A 246 -3.28 -16.82 -4.71
CA SER A 246 -2.93 -18.22 -4.39
C SER A 246 -1.46 -18.36 -4.00
N GLU A 247 -1.17 -19.42 -3.25
CA GLU A 247 0.18 -19.76 -2.81
C GLU A 247 1.18 -19.82 -3.98
N GLY A 248 2.35 -19.25 -3.78
CA GLY A 248 3.43 -19.16 -4.78
C GLY A 248 3.31 -17.96 -5.73
N GLN A 249 2.18 -17.27 -5.75
CA GLN A 249 2.02 -16.07 -6.55
C GLN A 249 2.63 -14.85 -5.85
N ALA A 250 3.18 -13.93 -6.66
CA ALA A 250 3.83 -12.72 -6.17
C ALA A 250 3.33 -11.48 -6.89
N MET A 251 3.30 -10.37 -6.16
CA MET A 251 2.96 -9.05 -6.69
C MET A 251 4.15 -8.09 -6.66
N TYR A 252 4.11 -7.13 -7.58
CA TYR A 252 5.00 -5.96 -7.62
C TYR A 252 4.16 -4.70 -7.86
N LEU A 253 3.77 -4.05 -6.78
CA LEU A 253 3.05 -2.77 -6.85
C LEU A 253 4.06 -1.63 -6.93
N SER A 254 4.07 -0.89 -8.05
CA SER A 254 5.00 0.22 -8.30
C SER A 254 4.27 1.55 -8.29
N GLY A 255 4.46 2.30 -7.22
CA GLY A 255 3.91 3.63 -6.99
C GLY A 255 5.00 4.66 -6.71
N THR A 256 4.71 5.64 -5.85
CA THR A 256 5.68 6.58 -5.29
C THR A 256 6.79 5.83 -4.55
N SER A 257 6.43 4.84 -3.75
CA SER A 257 7.25 3.75 -3.22
C SER A 257 6.80 2.44 -3.85
N GLU A 258 7.47 1.33 -3.55
CA GLU A 258 7.09 0.02 -4.09
C GLU A 258 6.69 -0.93 -2.96
N VAL A 259 5.83 -1.89 -3.30
CA VAL A 259 5.47 -2.98 -2.39
C VAL A 259 5.57 -4.28 -3.17
N LEU A 260 6.46 -5.16 -2.72
CA LEU A 260 6.48 -6.53 -3.18
C LEU A 260 5.71 -7.40 -2.20
N GLY A 261 5.02 -8.41 -2.71
CA GLY A 261 4.28 -9.38 -1.90
C GLY A 261 4.40 -10.78 -2.46
N LEU A 262 4.42 -11.75 -1.58
CA LEU A 262 4.46 -13.18 -1.91
C LEU A 262 3.48 -13.91 -1.00
N ILE A 263 2.61 -14.73 -1.57
CA ILE A 263 1.70 -15.59 -0.80
C ILE A 263 2.39 -16.91 -0.52
N ALA A 264 2.54 -17.26 0.76
CA ALA A 264 3.07 -18.54 1.19
C ALA A 264 2.48 -18.96 2.54
N ARG A 265 2.25 -20.24 2.73
CA ARG A 265 1.80 -20.78 4.02
C ARG A 265 2.93 -20.87 5.04
N ALA A 266 4.13 -21.19 4.58
CA ALA A 266 5.29 -21.22 5.45
C ALA A 266 5.64 -19.80 5.91
N VAL A 267 5.91 -19.65 7.20
CA VAL A 267 6.34 -18.38 7.82
C VAL A 267 7.68 -18.64 8.51
N ILE A 268 8.75 -18.21 7.85
CA ILE A 268 10.10 -18.22 8.41
C ILE A 268 10.42 -16.80 8.84
N PRO A 269 10.70 -16.53 10.11
CA PRO A 269 11.05 -15.20 10.58
C PRO A 269 12.24 -14.64 9.79
N GLU A 270 12.02 -13.56 9.06
CA GLU A 270 13.06 -12.87 8.28
C GLU A 270 13.04 -11.38 8.64
N PRO A 271 14.19 -10.83 9.07
CA PRO A 271 14.27 -9.41 9.39
C PRO A 271 13.83 -8.54 8.21
N GLY A 272 12.99 -7.57 8.50
CA GLY A 272 12.55 -6.60 7.50
C GLY A 272 11.33 -7.00 6.68
N VAL A 273 10.86 -8.23 6.78
CA VAL A 273 9.62 -8.71 6.12
C VAL A 273 8.44 -8.54 7.06
N ILE A 274 7.34 -8.02 6.53
CA ILE A 274 6.05 -7.95 7.23
C ILE A 274 5.24 -9.19 6.81
N THR A 275 4.93 -10.06 7.78
CA THR A 275 4.05 -11.20 7.54
C THR A 275 2.71 -10.91 8.19
N PHE A 276 1.65 -10.93 7.38
CA PHE A 276 0.28 -10.73 7.87
C PHE A 276 -0.30 -12.03 8.41
N PRO A 277 -1.20 -11.97 9.40
CA PRO A 277 -1.98 -13.12 9.82
C PRO A 277 -2.76 -13.73 8.66
N ALA A 278 -2.93 -15.06 8.68
CA ALA A 278 -3.65 -15.77 7.63
C ALA A 278 -5.14 -15.36 7.62
N TRP A 279 -5.64 -14.99 6.44
CA TRP A 279 -7.05 -14.73 6.20
C TRP A 279 -7.47 -15.38 4.88
N ALA A 280 -8.63 -16.02 4.84
CA ALA A 280 -9.15 -16.75 3.67
C ALA A 280 -8.15 -17.77 3.08
N GLY A 281 -7.30 -18.38 3.91
CA GLY A 281 -6.25 -19.30 3.47
C GLY A 281 -5.03 -18.62 2.86
N ILE A 282 -4.95 -17.29 2.89
CA ILE A 282 -3.86 -16.48 2.34
C ILE A 282 -3.01 -15.95 3.48
N THR A 283 -1.70 -16.18 3.44
CA THR A 283 -0.70 -15.52 4.27
C THR A 283 0.17 -14.67 3.35
N LEU A 284 0.11 -13.35 3.53
CA LEU A 284 0.89 -12.40 2.73
C LEU A 284 2.20 -12.06 3.44
N HIS A 285 3.32 -12.29 2.76
CA HIS A 285 4.63 -11.76 3.09
C HIS A 285 4.83 -10.48 2.27
N ALA A 286 5.04 -9.36 2.94
CA ALA A 286 5.15 -8.05 2.28
C ALA A 286 6.50 -7.38 2.56
N GLY A 287 7.10 -6.83 1.50
CA GLY A 287 8.33 -6.05 1.53
C GLY A 287 8.08 -4.65 0.97
N PRO A 288 7.55 -3.71 1.77
CA PRO A 288 7.40 -2.33 1.32
C PRO A 288 8.76 -1.63 1.30
N THR A 289 9.19 -1.09 0.15
CA THR A 289 10.38 -0.24 0.05
C THR A 289 10.00 1.24 0.18
N GLN A 290 10.98 2.09 0.47
CA GLN A 290 10.81 3.55 0.38
C GLN A 290 11.18 4.06 -1.02
N ALA A 291 12.03 3.32 -1.72
CA ALA A 291 12.39 3.55 -3.10
C ALA A 291 11.21 3.27 -4.04
N GLY A 292 11.11 4.02 -5.14
CA GLY A 292 10.07 3.85 -6.15
C GLY A 292 10.06 4.99 -7.16
N GLY A 293 8.89 5.31 -7.70
CA GLY A 293 8.68 6.41 -8.63
C GLY A 293 9.12 7.77 -8.11
N ALA A 294 9.15 7.95 -6.78
CA ALA A 294 9.68 9.16 -6.14
C ALA A 294 11.14 9.44 -6.50
N SER A 295 11.97 8.41 -6.70
CA SER A 295 13.37 8.58 -7.09
C SER A 295 13.49 9.18 -8.50
N LEU A 296 12.66 8.73 -9.44
CA LEU A 296 12.63 9.29 -10.80
C LEU A 296 12.03 10.71 -10.80
N ALA A 297 10.98 10.96 -10.01
CA ALA A 297 10.39 12.29 -9.86
C ALA A 297 11.38 13.27 -9.22
N TRP A 298 12.20 12.83 -8.28
CA TRP A 298 13.30 13.63 -7.73
C TRP A 298 14.32 14.00 -8.81
N LEU A 299 14.77 13.03 -9.63
CA LEU A 299 15.70 13.29 -10.71
C LEU A 299 15.11 14.25 -11.75
N ALA A 300 13.83 14.11 -12.08
CA ALA A 300 13.11 15.01 -12.98
C ALA A 300 13.15 16.46 -12.47
N ARG A 301 12.89 16.68 -11.19
CA ARG A 301 12.97 17.99 -10.56
C ARG A 301 14.40 18.57 -10.57
N VAL A 302 15.41 17.75 -10.27
CA VAL A 302 16.82 18.18 -10.23
C VAL A 302 17.32 18.55 -11.62
N THR A 303 16.89 17.81 -12.65
CA THR A 303 17.33 18.05 -14.03
C THR A 303 16.44 19.04 -14.81
N GLY A 304 15.32 19.49 -14.21
CA GLY A 304 14.34 20.36 -14.89
C GLY A 304 13.62 19.66 -16.06
N ARG A 305 13.51 18.33 -16.05
CA ARG A 305 12.89 17.51 -17.11
C ARG A 305 11.61 16.86 -16.60
N ASP A 306 10.76 16.43 -17.52
CA ASP A 306 9.58 15.63 -17.20
C ASP A 306 9.95 14.15 -16.97
N VAL A 307 9.15 13.45 -16.16
CA VAL A 307 9.38 12.06 -15.75
C VAL A 307 9.32 11.10 -16.94
N ALA A 308 8.35 11.30 -17.85
CA ALA A 308 8.15 10.41 -18.99
C ALA A 308 9.28 10.55 -20.02
N GLY A 309 9.71 11.79 -20.30
CA GLY A 309 10.84 12.08 -21.16
C GLY A 309 12.15 11.50 -20.62
N LEU A 310 12.40 11.58 -19.31
CA LEU A 310 13.57 10.94 -18.70
C LEU A 310 13.52 9.41 -18.85
N ALA A 311 12.42 8.79 -18.51
CA ALA A 311 12.29 7.33 -18.62
C ALA A 311 12.49 6.82 -20.05
N ALA A 312 11.98 7.57 -21.05
CA ALA A 312 12.15 7.25 -22.46
C ALA A 312 13.59 7.42 -22.95
N ALA A 313 14.29 8.45 -22.46
CA ALA A 313 15.65 8.81 -22.86
C ALA A 313 16.76 8.12 -22.07
N ALA A 314 16.43 7.23 -21.11
CA ALA A 314 17.43 6.55 -20.29
C ALA A 314 18.47 5.80 -21.15
N ALA A 315 19.75 5.89 -20.82
CA ALA A 315 20.82 5.20 -21.56
C ALA A 315 20.73 3.67 -21.42
N PRO A 316 21.30 2.90 -22.34
CA PRO A 316 21.51 1.46 -22.14
C PRO A 316 22.36 1.21 -20.87
N ILE A 317 22.01 0.18 -20.10
CA ILE A 317 22.78 -0.23 -18.92
C ILE A 317 23.96 -1.09 -19.39
N THR A 318 25.17 -0.73 -18.95
CA THR A 318 26.43 -1.44 -19.24
C THR A 318 27.19 -1.71 -17.93
N ALA A 319 28.29 -2.45 -18.00
CA ALA A 319 29.14 -2.68 -16.83
C ALA A 319 29.74 -1.36 -16.24
N GLN A 320 29.87 -0.32 -17.07
CA GLN A 320 30.44 0.97 -16.69
C GLN A 320 29.37 2.01 -16.30
N SER A 321 28.08 1.70 -16.44
CA SER A 321 27.00 2.63 -16.04
C SER A 321 27.10 2.96 -14.55
N PRO A 322 26.81 4.21 -14.14
CA PRO A 322 26.79 4.59 -12.73
C PRO A 322 25.83 3.68 -11.92
N LEU A 323 26.12 3.52 -10.63
CA LEU A 323 25.20 2.92 -9.66
C LEU A 323 24.46 4.02 -8.91
N PHE A 324 23.23 3.73 -8.48
CA PHE A 324 22.44 4.61 -7.63
C PHE A 324 21.81 3.85 -6.46
N LEU A 325 22.05 4.34 -5.24
CA LEU A 325 21.31 3.94 -4.04
C LEU A 325 20.07 4.83 -3.94
N PRO A 326 18.84 4.30 -4.06
CA PRO A 326 17.62 5.12 -4.17
C PRO A 326 17.07 5.62 -2.81
N HIS A 327 17.85 5.54 -1.73
CA HIS A 327 17.43 5.74 -0.35
C HIS A 327 17.32 7.23 0.03
N LEU A 328 16.66 8.04 -0.80
CA LEU A 328 16.56 9.50 -0.61
C LEU A 328 15.87 9.91 0.71
N GLN A 329 15.02 9.04 1.26
CA GLN A 329 14.25 9.26 2.49
C GLN A 329 14.44 8.12 3.49
N GLY A 330 15.62 7.51 3.52
CA GLY A 330 15.81 6.23 4.20
C GLY A 330 15.31 5.06 3.38
N GLU A 331 15.35 3.87 3.95
CA GLU A 331 14.80 2.66 3.33
C GLU A 331 14.01 1.84 4.35
N ARG A 332 12.95 1.18 3.87
CA ARG A 332 12.17 0.20 4.64
C ARG A 332 12.67 -1.22 4.37
N ALA A 333 11.83 -2.10 3.92
CA ALA A 333 12.17 -3.50 3.70
C ALA A 333 13.31 -3.70 2.70
N PRO A 334 14.25 -4.62 2.97
CA PRO A 334 14.42 -5.30 4.25
C PRO A 334 15.35 -4.57 5.22
N LEU A 335 15.91 -3.42 4.83
CA LEU A 335 16.98 -2.72 5.54
C LEU A 335 16.53 -2.02 6.83
N TRP A 336 15.33 -1.45 6.84
CA TRP A 336 14.77 -0.61 7.90
C TRP A 336 15.79 0.42 8.45
N ASP A 337 16.45 1.11 7.50
CA ASP A 337 17.50 2.09 7.78
C ASP A 337 17.00 3.51 7.44
N ALA A 338 16.52 4.21 8.46
CA ALA A 338 16.06 5.59 8.33
C ALA A 338 17.18 6.60 8.02
N GLN A 339 18.46 6.20 8.26
CA GLN A 339 19.64 7.04 8.00
C GLN A 339 20.23 6.80 6.61
N ALA A 340 19.79 5.79 5.86
CA ALA A 340 20.22 5.58 4.50
C ALA A 340 19.94 6.81 3.63
N ARG A 341 20.85 7.16 2.72
CA ARG A 341 20.71 8.32 1.83
C ARG A 341 21.01 7.94 0.39
N GLY A 342 20.43 8.72 -0.54
CA GLY A 342 20.68 8.58 -1.97
C GLY A 342 22.14 8.83 -2.32
N THR A 343 22.73 7.96 -3.14
CA THR A 343 24.15 8.05 -3.52
C THR A 343 24.34 7.61 -4.97
N PHE A 344 25.03 8.41 -5.77
CA PHE A 344 25.57 7.98 -7.06
C PHE A 344 27.04 7.58 -6.92
N ALA A 345 27.43 6.49 -7.58
CA ALA A 345 28.82 6.05 -7.68
C ALA A 345 29.19 5.74 -9.12
N GLY A 346 30.48 5.94 -9.49
CA GLY A 346 30.98 5.66 -10.85
C GLY A 346 30.62 6.74 -11.87
N LEU A 347 30.36 7.98 -11.45
CA LEU A 347 30.14 9.11 -12.37
C LEU A 347 31.44 9.47 -13.10
N THR A 348 31.31 9.82 -14.37
CA THR A 348 32.38 10.36 -15.22
C THR A 348 31.93 11.70 -15.84
N SER A 349 32.84 12.40 -16.48
CA SER A 349 32.49 13.64 -17.22
C SER A 349 31.49 13.42 -18.37
N ALA A 350 31.31 12.18 -18.82
CA ALA A 350 30.34 11.80 -19.84
C ALA A 350 28.95 11.44 -19.25
N SER A 351 28.82 11.36 -17.93
CA SER A 351 27.56 11.02 -17.28
C SER A 351 26.60 12.20 -17.32
N GLY A 352 25.55 12.07 -18.11
CA GLY A 352 24.47 13.05 -18.24
C GLY A 352 23.10 12.52 -17.76
N PRO A 353 22.03 13.26 -18.00
CA PRO A 353 20.69 12.83 -17.60
C PRO A 353 20.28 11.43 -18.07
N PRO A 354 20.65 10.95 -19.28
CA PRO A 354 20.31 9.58 -19.71
C PRO A 354 20.97 8.51 -18.84
N GLU A 355 22.25 8.65 -18.49
CA GLU A 355 23.02 7.71 -17.66
C GLU A 355 22.53 7.76 -16.21
N LEU A 356 22.26 8.95 -15.66
CA LEU A 356 21.70 9.11 -14.34
C LEU A 356 20.30 8.48 -14.25
N THR A 357 19.48 8.62 -15.30
CA THR A 357 18.15 8.00 -15.34
C THR A 357 18.26 6.48 -15.35
N ALA A 358 19.14 5.91 -16.18
CA ALA A 358 19.37 4.46 -16.21
C ALA A 358 19.77 3.92 -14.82
N ALA A 359 20.70 4.63 -14.15
CA ALA A 359 21.12 4.29 -12.79
C ALA A 359 19.97 4.35 -11.77
N VAL A 360 19.07 5.35 -11.88
CA VAL A 360 17.89 5.48 -11.00
C VAL A 360 16.93 4.33 -11.24
N LEU A 361 16.60 4.02 -12.50
CA LEU A 361 15.67 2.92 -12.84
C LEU A 361 16.20 1.58 -12.34
N GLU A 362 17.50 1.31 -12.54
CA GLU A 362 18.16 0.09 -12.10
C GLU A 362 18.29 0.04 -10.57
N GLY A 363 18.69 1.14 -9.91
CA GLY A 363 18.86 1.20 -8.47
C GLY A 363 17.55 0.94 -7.70
N VAL A 364 16.42 1.44 -8.20
CA VAL A 364 15.09 1.13 -7.65
C VAL A 364 14.77 -0.37 -7.84
N ALA A 365 15.09 -0.93 -9.02
CA ALA A 365 14.89 -2.37 -9.25
C ALA A 365 15.80 -3.23 -8.35
N PHE A 366 17.02 -2.77 -8.00
CA PHE A 366 17.89 -3.46 -7.03
C PHE A 366 17.32 -3.42 -5.60
N SER A 367 16.72 -2.30 -5.19
CA SER A 367 16.02 -2.23 -3.90
C SER A 367 14.85 -3.23 -3.86
N ALA A 368 14.08 -3.32 -4.95
CA ALA A 368 13.01 -4.30 -5.09
C ALA A 368 13.53 -5.75 -5.08
N ARG A 369 14.66 -6.03 -5.75
CA ARG A 369 15.31 -7.35 -5.72
C ARG A 369 15.72 -7.74 -4.30
N LEU A 370 16.32 -6.84 -3.57
CA LEU A 370 16.72 -7.08 -2.17
C LEU A 370 15.50 -7.44 -1.30
N ALA A 371 14.38 -6.72 -1.48
CA ALA A 371 13.13 -7.02 -0.81
C ALA A 371 12.56 -8.39 -1.24
N LEU A 372 12.57 -8.72 -2.54
CA LEU A 372 12.09 -10.01 -3.03
C LEU A 372 12.90 -11.18 -2.47
N GLU A 373 14.24 -11.06 -2.42
CA GLU A 373 15.09 -12.10 -1.84
C GLU A 373 14.79 -12.34 -0.34
N ALA A 374 14.47 -11.27 0.42
CA ALA A 374 14.02 -11.42 1.80
C ALA A 374 12.63 -12.10 1.89
N LEU A 375 11.69 -11.75 1.01
CA LEU A 375 10.38 -12.42 0.92
C LEU A 375 10.53 -13.91 0.63
N GLN A 376 11.43 -14.28 -0.28
CA GLN A 376 11.70 -15.69 -0.63
C GLN A 376 12.23 -16.48 0.58
N ARG A 377 13.12 -15.88 1.39
CA ARG A 377 13.60 -16.52 2.62
C ARG A 377 12.48 -16.66 3.64
N SER A 378 11.66 -15.61 3.84
CA SER A 378 10.52 -15.63 4.74
C SER A 378 9.44 -16.64 4.33
N ALA A 379 9.22 -16.80 3.03
CA ALA A 379 8.22 -17.69 2.47
C ALA A 379 8.72 -19.13 2.28
N GLY A 380 10.03 -19.37 2.34
CA GLY A 380 10.65 -20.66 2.03
C GLY A 380 10.44 -21.10 0.59
N GLN A 381 10.08 -20.18 -0.31
CA GLN A 381 9.80 -20.48 -1.72
C GLN A 381 10.15 -19.31 -2.64
N VAL A 382 10.31 -19.61 -3.92
CA VAL A 382 10.69 -18.68 -4.97
C VAL A 382 9.55 -18.58 -5.98
N PRO A 383 8.97 -17.38 -6.23
CA PRO A 383 7.90 -17.25 -7.20
C PRO A 383 8.42 -17.45 -8.63
N GLY A 384 7.61 -18.07 -9.49
CA GLY A 384 7.96 -18.29 -10.90
C GLY A 384 7.91 -16.99 -11.71
N SER A 385 7.05 -16.06 -11.34
CA SER A 385 6.84 -14.74 -11.98
C SER A 385 6.23 -13.75 -10.98
N LEU A 386 6.15 -12.48 -11.35
CA LEU A 386 5.46 -11.46 -10.56
C LEU A 386 4.41 -10.75 -11.42
N ASN A 387 3.22 -10.54 -10.87
CA ASN A 387 2.22 -9.66 -11.45
C ASN A 387 2.46 -8.22 -10.99
N CYS A 388 2.47 -7.27 -11.91
CA CYS A 388 2.78 -5.88 -11.59
C CYS A 388 1.72 -4.90 -12.05
N GLY A 389 1.67 -3.76 -11.36
CA GLY A 389 0.79 -2.64 -11.69
C GLY A 389 1.18 -1.38 -10.92
N GLY A 390 0.34 -0.36 -11.05
CA GLY A 390 0.59 0.97 -10.51
C GLY A 390 1.32 1.89 -11.50
N GLY A 391 1.47 3.16 -11.14
CA GLY A 391 1.98 4.20 -12.05
C GLY A 391 3.38 3.93 -12.58
N GLY A 392 4.27 3.33 -11.80
CA GLY A 392 5.62 2.99 -12.23
C GLY A 392 5.69 1.81 -13.21
N ALA A 393 4.63 1.03 -13.34
CA ALA A 393 4.54 -0.05 -14.32
C ALA A 393 4.13 0.43 -15.72
N ALA A 394 3.79 1.70 -15.89
CA ALA A 394 3.41 2.27 -17.19
C ALA A 394 4.57 2.28 -18.22
N SER A 395 5.82 2.31 -17.75
CA SER A 395 7.00 2.31 -18.61
C SER A 395 7.43 0.87 -18.96
N ASP A 396 7.28 0.50 -20.25
CA ASP A 396 7.74 -0.81 -20.76
C ASP A 396 9.22 -1.03 -20.48
N ARG A 397 10.03 0.01 -20.67
CA ARG A 397 11.47 -0.05 -20.41
C ARG A 397 11.78 -0.34 -18.94
N TRP A 398 11.07 0.30 -18.03
CA TRP A 398 11.28 0.07 -16.60
C TRP A 398 10.80 -1.32 -16.18
N CYS A 399 9.71 -1.80 -16.77
CA CYS A 399 9.24 -3.17 -16.56
C CYS A 399 10.27 -4.19 -17.07
N GLN A 400 10.93 -3.95 -18.23
CA GLN A 400 11.99 -4.82 -18.73
C GLN A 400 13.21 -4.81 -17.80
N ILE A 401 13.68 -3.63 -17.36
CA ILE A 401 14.80 -3.52 -16.40
C ILE A 401 14.48 -4.31 -15.11
N ARG A 402 13.24 -4.20 -14.60
CA ARG A 402 12.82 -4.97 -13.43
C ARG A 402 12.84 -6.48 -13.70
N ALA A 403 12.32 -6.93 -14.83
CA ALA A 403 12.36 -8.36 -15.19
C ALA A 403 13.81 -8.88 -15.24
N ASP A 404 14.72 -8.12 -15.86
CA ASP A 404 16.13 -8.45 -15.98
C ASP A 404 16.82 -8.50 -14.60
N VAL A 405 16.59 -7.48 -13.77
CA VAL A 405 17.19 -7.38 -12.42
C VAL A 405 16.64 -8.45 -11.47
N LEU A 406 15.36 -8.74 -11.54
CA LEU A 406 14.73 -9.78 -10.70
C LEU A 406 15.03 -11.20 -11.22
N GLY A 407 15.49 -11.34 -12.47
CA GLY A 407 15.68 -12.63 -13.13
C GLY A 407 14.38 -13.44 -13.27
N ARG A 408 13.22 -12.75 -13.36
CA ARG A 408 11.89 -13.34 -13.36
C ARG A 408 10.97 -12.66 -14.36
N PRO A 409 10.06 -13.41 -15.01
CA PRO A 409 9.00 -12.82 -15.79
C PRO A 409 8.17 -11.83 -14.96
N LEU A 410 7.89 -10.67 -15.54
CA LEU A 410 7.03 -9.66 -14.96
C LEU A 410 5.79 -9.52 -15.85
N HIS A 411 4.60 -9.73 -15.28
CA HIS A 411 3.33 -9.62 -15.99
C HIS A 411 2.61 -8.35 -15.58
N ARG A 412 2.54 -7.36 -16.47
CA ARG A 412 1.75 -6.15 -16.23
C ARG A 412 0.28 -6.48 -16.42
N MET A 413 -0.55 -6.10 -15.43
CA MET A 413 -1.99 -6.22 -15.51
C MET A 413 -2.62 -4.99 -16.13
N GLN A 414 -3.78 -5.17 -16.81
CA GLN A 414 -4.55 -4.07 -17.39
C GLN A 414 -5.16 -3.22 -16.27
N GLY A 415 -5.29 -1.94 -16.58
CA GLY A 415 -5.89 -0.98 -15.67
C GLY A 415 -4.85 -0.17 -14.92
N CYS A 416 -5.29 0.95 -14.40
CA CYS A 416 -4.41 1.96 -13.83
C CYS A 416 -4.34 1.90 -12.31
N ASP A 417 -5.24 1.17 -11.66
CA ASP A 417 -5.26 1.12 -10.20
C ASP A 417 -5.60 -0.26 -9.65
N PRO A 418 -4.57 -1.01 -9.21
CA PRO A 418 -4.77 -2.31 -8.60
C PRO A 418 -5.63 -2.25 -7.33
N GLY A 419 -5.53 -1.20 -6.50
CA GLY A 419 -6.32 -1.05 -5.27
C GLY A 419 -7.82 -1.00 -5.57
N ALA A 420 -8.23 -0.11 -6.47
CA ALA A 420 -9.64 0.01 -6.85
C ALA A 420 -10.17 -1.25 -7.56
N LEU A 421 -9.34 -1.88 -8.44
CA LEU A 421 -9.73 -3.12 -9.10
C LEU A 421 -9.87 -4.28 -8.09
N GLY A 422 -8.95 -4.40 -7.14
CA GLY A 422 -9.04 -5.40 -6.09
C GLY A 422 -10.23 -5.19 -5.15
N ALA A 423 -10.59 -3.95 -4.86
CA ALA A 423 -11.85 -3.65 -4.17
C ALA A 423 -13.06 -4.11 -4.99
N ALA A 424 -13.05 -3.96 -6.33
CA ALA A 424 -14.12 -4.51 -7.18
C ALA A 424 -14.14 -6.05 -7.18
N VAL A 425 -12.99 -6.72 -7.15
CA VAL A 425 -12.88 -8.18 -6.96
C VAL A 425 -13.56 -8.59 -5.65
N MET A 426 -13.23 -7.90 -4.54
CA MET A 426 -13.85 -8.15 -3.23
C MET A 426 -15.35 -7.85 -3.23
N ALA A 427 -15.80 -6.81 -3.95
CA ALA A 427 -17.23 -6.51 -4.11
C ALA A 427 -17.97 -7.67 -4.76
N GLY A 428 -17.40 -8.27 -5.81
CA GLY A 428 -17.97 -9.40 -6.54
C GLY A 428 -18.15 -10.63 -5.67
N VAL A 429 -17.16 -10.96 -4.85
CA VAL A 429 -17.24 -12.10 -3.91
C VAL A 429 -18.19 -11.80 -2.75
N GLY A 430 -18.04 -10.63 -2.12
CA GLY A 430 -18.83 -10.27 -0.95
C GLY A 430 -20.33 -10.18 -1.22
N CYS A 431 -20.75 -9.80 -2.44
CA CYS A 431 -22.17 -9.79 -2.83
C CYS A 431 -22.67 -11.12 -3.42
N GLY A 432 -21.82 -12.15 -3.49
CA GLY A 432 -22.16 -13.47 -4.04
C GLY A 432 -22.28 -13.51 -5.57
N ALA A 433 -21.78 -12.50 -6.28
CA ALA A 433 -21.74 -12.51 -7.74
C ALA A 433 -20.60 -13.39 -8.29
N MET A 434 -19.57 -13.61 -7.49
CA MET A 434 -18.43 -14.46 -7.77
C MET A 434 -18.22 -15.43 -6.59
N PRO A 435 -17.76 -16.67 -6.83
CA PRO A 435 -17.72 -17.70 -5.77
C PRO A 435 -16.58 -17.47 -4.76
N ASP A 436 -15.41 -17.04 -5.23
CA ASP A 436 -14.24 -16.79 -4.40
C ASP A 436 -13.28 -15.76 -5.02
N LEU A 437 -12.23 -15.38 -4.28
CA LEU A 437 -11.27 -14.36 -4.71
C LEU A 437 -10.44 -14.81 -5.91
N ALA A 438 -10.13 -16.10 -6.04
CA ALA A 438 -9.30 -16.61 -7.12
C ALA A 438 -10.07 -16.58 -8.45
N GLU A 439 -11.31 -17.07 -8.48
CA GLU A 439 -12.15 -17.01 -9.66
C GLU A 439 -12.50 -15.55 -10.02
N ALA A 440 -12.84 -14.72 -9.02
CA ALA A 440 -13.14 -13.31 -9.25
C ALA A 440 -11.94 -12.57 -9.85
N ALA A 441 -10.74 -12.77 -9.31
CA ALA A 441 -9.53 -12.15 -9.83
C ALA A 441 -9.18 -12.68 -11.23
N ALA A 442 -9.25 -14.00 -11.46
CA ALA A 442 -9.01 -14.58 -12.78
C ALA A 442 -9.97 -14.05 -13.86
N HIS A 443 -11.19 -13.71 -13.47
CA HIS A 443 -12.20 -13.20 -14.38
C HIS A 443 -12.10 -11.68 -14.62
N LEU A 444 -11.89 -10.90 -13.55
CA LEU A 444 -11.94 -9.44 -13.60
C LEU A 444 -10.58 -8.79 -13.89
N VAL A 445 -9.45 -9.48 -13.61
CA VAL A 445 -8.10 -8.95 -13.80
C VAL A 445 -7.50 -9.53 -15.07
N GLN A 446 -7.22 -8.68 -16.04
CA GLN A 446 -6.71 -9.10 -17.33
C GLN A 446 -5.22 -8.75 -17.47
N PRO A 447 -4.39 -9.64 -18.06
CA PRO A 447 -3.01 -9.29 -18.39
C PRO A 447 -2.96 -8.28 -19.55
N ASP A 448 -1.98 -7.37 -19.49
CA ASP A 448 -1.67 -6.43 -20.56
C ASP A 448 -0.44 -6.89 -21.35
N ARG A 449 0.69 -7.01 -20.65
CA ARG A 449 1.97 -7.34 -21.28
C ARG A 449 2.88 -8.12 -20.35
N SER A 450 3.65 -9.06 -20.93
CA SER A 450 4.68 -9.82 -20.21
C SER A 450 6.08 -9.39 -20.65
N PHE A 451 6.98 -9.26 -19.68
CA PHE A 451 8.39 -8.95 -19.87
C PHE A 451 9.20 -10.14 -19.39
N GLN A 452 9.91 -10.76 -20.31
CA GLN A 452 10.80 -11.88 -20.00
C GLN A 452 12.20 -11.34 -19.70
N PRO A 453 12.90 -11.88 -18.69
CA PRO A 453 14.28 -11.46 -18.43
C PRO A 453 15.18 -11.85 -19.62
N ASP A 454 15.99 -10.88 -20.08
CA ASP A 454 17.05 -11.17 -21.05
C ASP A 454 18.23 -11.83 -20.30
N PRO A 455 18.71 -13.02 -20.71
CA PRO A 455 19.75 -13.73 -19.98
C PRO A 455 21.11 -12.98 -19.88
N ALA A 456 21.43 -12.14 -20.85
CA ALA A 456 22.67 -11.35 -20.82
C ALA A 456 22.51 -10.14 -19.87
N ALA A 457 21.38 -9.45 -19.95
CA ALA A 457 21.05 -8.36 -19.04
C ALA A 457 20.91 -8.83 -17.58
N ALA A 458 20.30 -10.00 -17.34
CA ALA A 458 20.19 -10.58 -16.00
C ALA A 458 21.57 -10.91 -15.39
N ARG A 459 22.49 -11.52 -16.17
CA ARG A 459 23.87 -11.75 -15.70
C ARG A 459 24.62 -10.45 -15.40
N LEU A 460 24.43 -9.43 -16.23
CA LEU A 460 24.98 -8.10 -15.96
C LEU A 460 24.41 -7.52 -14.69
N ALA A 461 23.10 -7.60 -14.50
CA ALA A 461 22.42 -7.12 -13.29
C ALA A 461 22.90 -7.85 -12.03
N ASP A 462 23.19 -9.17 -12.09
CA ASP A 462 23.74 -9.93 -10.96
C ASP A 462 25.10 -9.37 -10.50
N ALA A 463 26.01 -9.11 -11.45
CA ALA A 463 27.32 -8.56 -11.13
C ALA A 463 27.21 -7.13 -10.56
N ARG A 464 26.32 -6.32 -11.12
CA ARG A 464 26.09 -4.93 -10.67
C ARG A 464 25.34 -4.86 -9.35
N PHE A 465 24.43 -5.81 -9.09
CA PHE A 465 23.74 -5.91 -7.79
C PHE A 465 24.70 -6.20 -6.65
N ALA A 466 25.69 -7.07 -6.85
CA ALA A 466 26.74 -7.31 -5.86
C ALA A 466 27.53 -6.03 -5.53
N LEU A 467 27.89 -5.23 -6.55
CA LEU A 467 28.55 -3.93 -6.35
C LEU A 467 27.64 -2.92 -5.66
N TRP A 468 26.34 -2.92 -5.98
CA TRP A 468 25.33 -2.05 -5.37
C TRP A 468 25.15 -2.37 -3.87
N GLN A 469 25.11 -3.65 -3.50
CA GLN A 469 25.09 -4.07 -2.09
C GLN A 469 26.36 -3.65 -1.35
N GLN A 470 27.53 -3.82 -1.99
CA GLN A 470 28.79 -3.38 -1.42
C GLN A 470 28.82 -1.84 -1.23
N LEU A 471 28.35 -1.08 -2.22
CA LEU A 471 28.25 0.38 -2.13
C LEU A 471 27.41 0.80 -0.92
N TYR A 472 26.24 0.19 -0.71
CA TYR A 472 25.42 0.48 0.47
C TYR A 472 26.19 0.29 1.78
N GLN A 473 26.88 -0.84 1.92
CA GLN A 473 27.67 -1.12 3.13
C GLN A 473 28.79 -0.09 3.36
N GLN A 474 29.46 0.35 2.30
CA GLN A 474 30.56 1.31 2.38
C GLN A 474 30.08 2.73 2.73
N VAL A 475 28.92 3.16 2.23
CA VAL A 475 28.43 4.52 2.50
C VAL A 475 27.59 4.62 3.77
N ARG A 476 27.14 3.51 4.33
CA ARG A 476 26.30 3.48 5.53
C ARG A 476 26.90 4.25 6.73
N PRO A 477 28.18 4.09 7.09
CA PRO A 477 28.79 4.88 8.16
C PRO A 477 28.86 6.38 7.85
N ILE A 478 29.04 6.75 6.57
CA ILE A 478 29.05 8.14 6.13
C ILE A 478 27.65 8.75 6.30
N ASN A 479 26.61 8.03 5.85
CA ASN A 479 25.22 8.48 5.96
C ASN A 479 24.81 8.69 7.42
N ALA A 480 25.23 7.79 8.32
CA ALA A 480 24.98 7.92 9.77
C ALA A 480 25.63 9.19 10.36
N GLY A 481 26.77 9.63 9.83
CA GLY A 481 27.42 10.87 10.23
C GLY A 481 26.80 12.14 9.65
N LEU A 482 25.93 12.03 8.66
CA LEU A 482 25.20 13.14 8.01
C LEU A 482 23.75 13.27 8.48
N ALA A 483 23.27 12.36 9.32
CA ALA A 483 21.87 12.26 9.78
C ALA A 483 21.55 13.14 10.99
#